data_c5a2b1c1cc4f1509c8c62588607dcfe7
#
_entry.id   c5a2b1c1cc4f1509c8c62588607dcfe7
#
_cell.length_a   1.000
_cell.length_b   1.000
_cell.length_c   1.000
_cell.angle_alpha   90.00
_cell.angle_beta   90.00
_cell.angle_gamma   90.00
#
_symmetry.space_group_name_H-M   'P 1'
#
loop_
_entity.id
_entity.type
_entity.pdbx_description
1 polymer ?
#
loop_
_entity_poly.entity_id
_entity_poly.type
_entity_poly.pdbx_seq_one_letter_code
_entity_poly.pdbx_strand_id
1 'polypeptide(L)'
;MTQWAITQTNRFRAAVTGGGVFDQAAEFGTEDNPAADEWYFGTPWDNPEVFARNSPATYIRNAKTPTLIVHGEDDHSNPVIQSRELYRALKRYGVESELIVYPGEGHLPRQEKHQIHILQRMLDWFDHYLK
;
A
#
# COMPACT_ATOMS: atom_id res chain seq x y z
N MET A 1 2.16 -0.55 7.30
CA MET A 1 1.23 -0.58 8.46
C MET A 1 -0.22 -0.24 8.08
N THR A 2 -0.52 0.87 7.38
CA THR A 2 -1.91 1.28 7.04
C THR A 2 -2.68 0.19 6.29
N GLN A 3 -2.07 -0.40 5.26
CA GLN A 3 -2.69 -1.47 4.45
C GLN A 3 -3.09 -2.68 5.31
N TRP A 4 -2.25 -3.04 6.29
CA TRP A 4 -2.59 -4.06 7.28
C TRP A 4 -3.78 -3.63 8.15
N ALA A 5 -3.73 -2.44 8.72
CA ALA A 5 -4.75 -1.97 9.67
C ALA A 5 -6.16 -1.96 9.08
N ILE A 6 -6.33 -1.50 7.83
CA ILE A 6 -7.65 -1.46 7.16
C ILE A 6 -8.23 -2.85 6.87
N THR A 7 -7.41 -3.90 6.88
CA THR A 7 -7.88 -5.29 6.72
C THR A 7 -8.18 -5.98 8.05
N GLN A 8 -7.74 -5.40 9.19
CA GLN A 8 -7.91 -6.00 10.52
C GLN A 8 -9.03 -5.33 11.34
N THR A 9 -9.44 -4.12 10.99
CA THR A 9 -10.44 -3.38 11.76
C THR A 9 -11.18 -2.36 10.91
N ASN A 10 -12.46 -2.12 11.23
CA ASN A 10 -13.31 -1.11 10.60
C ASN A 10 -13.44 0.17 11.46
N ARG A 11 -12.51 0.41 12.39
CA ARG A 11 -12.54 1.58 13.30
C ARG A 11 -12.19 2.90 12.60
N PHE A 12 -11.52 2.84 11.46
CA PHE A 12 -11.08 4.04 10.75
C PHE A 12 -12.14 4.50 9.75
N ARG A 13 -12.44 5.80 9.73
CA ARG A 13 -13.38 6.41 8.78
C ARG A 13 -12.73 6.74 7.44
N ALA A 14 -11.42 6.95 7.44
CA ALA A 14 -10.60 7.16 6.25
C ALA A 14 -9.17 6.66 6.49
N ALA A 15 -8.47 6.35 5.41
CA ALA A 15 -7.07 5.96 5.45
C ALA A 15 -6.28 6.58 4.30
N VAL A 16 -5.00 6.84 4.55
CA VAL A 16 -4.02 7.19 3.52
C VAL A 16 -2.84 6.24 3.64
N THR A 17 -2.39 5.67 2.53
CA THR A 17 -1.22 4.80 2.47
C THR A 17 -0.29 5.22 1.33
N GLY A 18 1.01 5.06 1.53
CA GLY A 18 2.03 5.32 0.51
C GLY A 18 3.18 4.34 0.63
N GLY A 19 3.76 3.93 -0.50
CA GLY A 19 4.97 3.10 -0.56
C GLY A 19 4.89 1.82 0.29
N GLY A 20 3.74 1.19 0.40
CA GLY A 20 3.55 0.06 1.30
C GLY A 20 3.42 -1.28 0.58
N VAL A 21 3.70 -2.35 1.32
CA VAL A 21 3.57 -3.73 0.85
C VAL A 21 2.13 -4.22 1.01
N PHE A 22 1.59 -4.77 -0.05
CA PHE A 22 0.27 -5.38 -0.08
C PHE A 22 0.34 -6.92 -0.08
N ASP A 23 1.23 -7.47 -0.91
CA ASP A 23 1.50 -8.91 -0.98
C ASP A 23 3.00 -9.14 -0.78
N GLN A 24 3.37 -9.77 0.33
CA GLN A 24 4.76 -10.01 0.73
C GLN A 24 5.49 -10.94 -0.26
N ALA A 25 4.79 -11.94 -0.81
CA ALA A 25 5.44 -12.85 -1.76
C ALA A 25 5.70 -12.17 -3.11
N ALA A 26 4.77 -11.34 -3.57
CA ALA A 26 4.95 -10.56 -4.79
C ALA A 26 6.03 -9.49 -4.63
N GLU A 27 6.11 -8.85 -3.44
CA GLU A 27 7.16 -7.90 -3.12
C GLU A 27 8.55 -8.55 -3.16
N PHE A 28 8.75 -9.63 -2.43
CA PHE A 28 10.00 -10.38 -2.37
C PHE A 28 10.59 -10.67 -3.76
N GLY A 29 9.74 -10.94 -4.73
CA GLY A 29 10.15 -11.21 -6.11
C GLY A 29 10.41 -9.98 -6.98
N THR A 30 10.13 -8.77 -6.49
CA THR A 30 10.12 -7.53 -7.30
C THR A 30 10.86 -6.34 -6.68
N GLU A 31 11.21 -6.39 -5.40
CA GLU A 31 11.99 -5.37 -4.71
C GLU A 31 13.49 -5.45 -5.05
N ASP A 32 14.23 -4.38 -4.76
CA ASP A 32 15.66 -4.27 -5.06
C ASP A 32 16.58 -4.93 -4.00
N ASN A 33 16.07 -5.27 -2.81
CA ASN A 33 16.87 -5.84 -1.73
C ASN A 33 16.08 -6.81 -0.83
N PRO A 34 15.74 -8.01 -1.30
CA PRO A 34 14.95 -9.00 -0.56
C PRO A 34 15.63 -9.59 0.67
N ALA A 35 16.92 -9.27 0.91
CA ALA A 35 17.67 -9.86 2.02
C ALA A 35 17.09 -9.57 3.40
N ALA A 36 16.41 -8.43 3.58
CA ALA A 36 15.75 -8.09 4.84
C ALA A 36 14.54 -9.00 5.09
N ASP A 37 13.72 -9.21 4.08
CA ASP A 37 12.55 -10.07 4.16
C ASP A 37 12.96 -11.53 4.32
N GLU A 38 14.00 -11.97 3.61
CA GLU A 38 14.57 -13.32 3.77
C GLU A 38 15.02 -13.57 5.21
N TRP A 39 15.63 -12.57 5.84
CA TRP A 39 16.07 -12.68 7.23
C TRP A 39 14.88 -12.85 8.21
N TYR A 40 13.75 -12.15 7.97
CA TYR A 40 12.57 -12.22 8.84
C TYR A 40 11.67 -13.41 8.54
N PHE A 41 11.48 -13.77 7.27
CA PHE A 41 10.43 -14.69 6.82
C PHE A 41 10.98 -15.93 6.13
N GLY A 42 12.28 -15.96 5.77
CA GLY A 42 12.81 -16.93 4.82
C GLY A 42 12.40 -16.58 3.40
N THR A 43 12.24 -17.59 2.55
CA THR A 43 11.79 -17.38 1.18
C THR A 43 10.29 -17.74 1.02
N PRO A 44 9.55 -17.11 0.08
CA PRO A 44 8.16 -17.47 -0.16
C PRO A 44 7.97 -18.89 -0.69
N TRP A 45 9.02 -19.49 -1.26
CA TRP A 45 9.00 -20.87 -1.75
C TRP A 45 9.13 -21.89 -0.62
N ASP A 46 9.89 -21.56 0.44
CA ASP A 46 10.08 -22.44 1.60
C ASP A 46 9.01 -22.23 2.69
N ASN A 47 8.52 -20.99 2.84
CA ASN A 47 7.59 -20.60 3.91
C ASN A 47 6.35 -19.84 3.37
N PRO A 48 5.60 -20.39 2.40
CA PRO A 48 4.50 -19.66 1.75
C PRO A 48 3.41 -19.20 2.74
N GLU A 49 3.15 -19.97 3.82
CA GLU A 49 2.14 -19.58 4.81
C GLU A 49 2.58 -18.35 5.64
N VAL A 50 3.89 -18.17 5.87
CA VAL A 50 4.41 -17.00 6.59
C VAL A 50 4.17 -15.75 5.75
N PHE A 51 4.48 -15.79 4.47
CA PHE A 51 4.24 -14.70 3.54
C PHE A 51 2.74 -14.40 3.43
N ALA A 52 1.90 -15.40 3.23
CA ALA A 52 0.46 -15.23 3.10
C ALA A 52 -0.15 -14.58 4.36
N ARG A 53 0.18 -15.08 5.56
CA ARG A 53 -0.40 -14.54 6.80
C ARG A 53 0.06 -13.13 7.15
N ASN A 54 1.20 -12.67 6.63
CA ASN A 54 1.72 -11.32 6.80
C ASN A 54 1.34 -10.35 5.66
N SER A 55 0.67 -10.86 4.61
CA SER A 55 0.19 -10.06 3.48
C SER A 55 -1.19 -9.47 3.75
N PRO A 56 -1.37 -8.13 3.68
CA PRO A 56 -2.69 -7.51 3.66
C PRO A 56 -3.62 -8.10 2.59
N ALA A 57 -3.07 -8.55 1.47
CA ALA A 57 -3.80 -9.19 0.36
C ALA A 57 -4.67 -10.36 0.82
N THR A 58 -4.18 -11.17 1.74
CA THR A 58 -4.91 -12.33 2.30
C THR A 58 -6.22 -11.92 2.97
N TYR A 59 -6.28 -10.73 3.55
CA TYR A 59 -7.41 -10.26 4.36
C TYR A 59 -8.20 -9.13 3.70
N ILE A 60 -7.91 -8.79 2.46
CA ILE A 60 -8.44 -7.59 1.80
C ILE A 60 -9.97 -7.55 1.72
N ARG A 61 -10.65 -8.71 1.69
CA ARG A 61 -12.12 -8.79 1.72
C ARG A 61 -12.75 -8.16 2.96
N ASN A 62 -11.96 -8.00 4.04
CA ASN A 62 -12.42 -7.41 5.28
C ASN A 62 -12.37 -5.88 5.25
N ALA A 63 -11.62 -5.28 4.32
CA ALA A 63 -11.46 -3.82 4.23
C ALA A 63 -12.78 -3.14 3.89
N LYS A 64 -13.08 -2.06 4.63
CA LYS A 64 -14.26 -1.19 4.43
C LYS A 64 -13.89 0.29 4.44
N THR A 65 -12.70 0.61 4.89
CA THR A 65 -12.22 1.98 5.08
C THR A 65 -11.90 2.64 3.74
N PRO A 66 -12.53 3.78 3.38
CA PRO A 66 -12.14 4.57 2.23
C PRO A 66 -10.65 4.89 2.27
N THR A 67 -9.92 4.61 1.18
CA THR A 67 -8.46 4.63 1.19
C THR A 67 -7.88 5.42 0.01
N LEU A 68 -7.12 6.48 0.32
CA LEU A 68 -6.24 7.16 -0.63
C LEU A 68 -4.89 6.44 -0.67
N ILE A 69 -4.43 6.13 -1.88
CA ILE A 69 -3.15 5.46 -2.11
C ILE A 69 -2.25 6.41 -2.89
N VAL A 70 -1.05 6.69 -2.39
CA VAL A 70 -0.04 7.51 -3.05
C VAL A 70 1.24 6.71 -3.24
N HIS A 71 1.90 6.79 -4.41
CA HIS A 71 3.09 5.99 -4.67
C HIS A 71 4.00 6.66 -5.69
N GLY A 72 5.32 6.56 -5.48
CA GLY A 72 6.30 6.94 -6.50
C GLY A 72 6.38 5.89 -7.62
N GLU A 73 6.44 6.32 -8.87
CA GLU A 73 6.48 5.39 -10.02
C GLU A 73 7.75 4.56 -10.03
N ASP A 74 8.87 5.19 -9.61
CA ASP A 74 10.23 4.60 -9.61
C ASP A 74 10.62 4.08 -8.22
N ASP A 75 9.64 3.67 -7.41
CA ASP A 75 9.91 3.01 -6.13
C ASP A 75 10.36 1.56 -6.37
N HIS A 76 11.66 1.32 -6.15
CA HIS A 76 12.28 0.00 -6.29
C HIS A 76 12.32 -0.77 -4.96
N SER A 77 12.21 -0.07 -3.83
CA SER A 77 12.16 -0.71 -2.51
C SER A 77 10.83 -1.40 -2.27
N ASN A 78 9.72 -0.67 -2.53
CA ASN A 78 8.38 -1.25 -2.52
C ASN A 78 7.73 -0.94 -3.87
N PRO A 79 7.83 -1.83 -4.86
CA PRO A 79 7.43 -1.51 -6.23
C PRO A 79 5.97 -1.06 -6.37
N VAL A 80 5.72 -0.09 -7.25
CA VAL A 80 4.41 0.53 -7.49
C VAL A 80 3.30 -0.47 -7.81
N ILE A 81 3.67 -1.68 -8.24
CA ILE A 81 2.71 -2.76 -8.49
C ILE A 81 1.91 -3.11 -7.23
N GLN A 82 2.52 -3.03 -6.04
CA GLN A 82 1.88 -3.27 -4.75
C GLN A 82 0.67 -2.35 -4.53
N SER A 83 0.81 -1.08 -4.84
CA SER A 83 -0.29 -0.11 -4.77
C SER A 83 -1.35 -0.30 -5.85
N ARG A 84 -0.95 -0.73 -7.05
CA ARG A 84 -1.89 -1.06 -8.12
C ARG A 84 -2.74 -2.28 -7.78
N GLU A 85 -2.15 -3.30 -7.16
CA GLU A 85 -2.87 -4.49 -6.68
C GLU A 85 -3.84 -4.13 -5.56
N LEU A 86 -3.39 -3.39 -4.54
CA LEU A 86 -4.27 -2.89 -3.47
C LEU A 86 -5.47 -2.12 -4.03
N TYR A 87 -5.22 -1.16 -4.94
CA TYR A 87 -6.29 -0.37 -5.55
C TYR A 87 -7.32 -1.24 -6.26
N ARG A 88 -6.86 -2.18 -7.10
CA ARG A 88 -7.75 -3.12 -7.80
C ARG A 88 -8.57 -3.98 -6.85
N ALA A 89 -7.94 -4.46 -5.77
CA ALA A 89 -8.61 -5.29 -4.78
C ALA A 89 -9.68 -4.48 -4.02
N LEU A 90 -9.37 -3.26 -3.56
CA LEU A 90 -10.34 -2.37 -2.91
C LEU A 90 -11.53 -2.09 -3.83
N LYS A 91 -11.29 -1.73 -5.09
CA LYS A 91 -12.36 -1.53 -6.08
C LYS A 91 -13.21 -2.79 -6.29
N ARG A 92 -12.58 -3.96 -6.35
CA ARG A 92 -13.28 -5.25 -6.52
C ARG A 92 -14.25 -5.55 -5.37
N TYR A 93 -13.91 -5.11 -4.15
CA TYR A 93 -14.75 -5.28 -2.97
C TYR A 93 -15.65 -4.06 -2.66
N GLY A 94 -15.75 -3.11 -3.59
CA GLY A 94 -16.63 -1.95 -3.48
C GLY A 94 -16.17 -0.92 -2.44
N VAL A 95 -14.89 -0.95 -2.06
CA VAL A 95 -14.32 0.04 -1.15
C VAL A 95 -13.93 1.28 -1.94
N GLU A 96 -14.39 2.45 -1.48
CA GLU A 96 -14.04 3.72 -2.10
C GLU A 96 -12.54 3.97 -1.97
N SER A 97 -11.89 4.20 -3.11
CA SER A 97 -10.43 4.34 -3.14
C SER A 97 -9.97 5.14 -4.34
N GLU A 98 -8.84 5.83 -4.16
CA GLU A 98 -8.14 6.56 -5.20
C GLU A 98 -6.65 6.16 -5.18
N LEU A 99 -6.04 6.08 -6.36
CA LEU A 99 -4.61 5.83 -6.52
C LEU A 99 -3.98 6.99 -7.28
N ILE A 100 -2.95 7.59 -6.69
CA ILE A 100 -2.14 8.62 -7.32
C ILE A 100 -0.70 8.11 -7.43
N VAL A 101 -0.21 8.00 -8.66
CA VAL A 101 1.18 7.61 -8.96
C VAL A 101 1.94 8.86 -9.39
N TYR A 102 3.11 9.07 -8.77
CA TYR A 102 3.96 10.25 -9.03
C TYR A 102 5.14 9.88 -9.92
N PRO A 103 5.14 10.37 -11.20
CA PRO A 103 6.23 10.07 -12.13
C PRO A 103 7.58 10.56 -11.64
N GLY A 104 8.63 9.74 -11.80
CA GLY A 104 10.01 10.08 -11.44
C GLY A 104 10.26 10.18 -9.93
N GLU A 105 9.34 9.69 -9.10
CA GLU A 105 9.51 9.61 -7.64
C GLU A 105 9.80 8.17 -7.20
N GLY A 106 10.75 8.04 -6.28
CA GLY A 106 11.05 6.78 -5.61
C GLY A 106 10.22 6.58 -4.34
N HIS A 107 10.76 5.78 -3.41
CA HIS A 107 10.10 5.45 -2.14
C HIS A 107 9.72 6.68 -1.30
N LEU A 108 10.57 7.69 -1.31
CA LEU A 108 10.31 8.99 -0.68
C LEU A 108 10.21 10.06 -1.76
N PRO A 109 9.03 10.65 -1.99
CA PRO A 109 8.86 11.75 -2.93
C PRO A 109 9.76 12.93 -2.58
N ARG A 110 10.55 13.41 -3.55
CA ARG A 110 11.56 14.47 -3.34
C ARG A 110 11.22 15.78 -4.03
N GLN A 111 10.41 15.75 -5.09
CA GLN A 111 10.02 16.96 -5.80
C GLN A 111 9.00 17.73 -4.97
N GLU A 112 9.29 18.99 -4.65
CA GLU A 112 8.45 19.86 -3.83
C GLU A 112 6.99 19.91 -4.30
N LYS A 113 6.79 20.04 -5.63
CA LYS A 113 5.44 20.04 -6.22
C LYS A 113 4.63 18.80 -5.89
N HIS A 114 5.30 17.63 -5.86
CA HIS A 114 4.65 16.36 -5.52
C HIS A 114 4.37 16.27 -4.02
N GLN A 115 5.30 16.73 -3.18
CA GLN A 115 5.09 16.77 -1.73
C GLN A 115 3.90 17.67 -1.35
N ILE A 116 3.81 18.86 -1.95
CA ILE A 116 2.68 19.78 -1.74
C ILE A 116 1.37 19.10 -2.20
N HIS A 117 1.36 18.51 -3.39
CA HIS A 117 0.17 17.84 -3.92
C HIS A 117 -0.26 16.66 -3.02
N ILE A 118 0.68 15.84 -2.54
CA ILE A 118 0.39 14.74 -1.60
C ILE A 118 -0.31 15.28 -0.35
N LEU A 119 0.25 16.32 0.28
CA LEU A 119 -0.32 16.92 1.48
C LEU A 119 -1.73 17.47 1.23
N GLN A 120 -1.93 18.16 0.10
CA GLN A 120 -3.25 18.69 -0.27
C GLN A 120 -4.27 17.56 -0.45
N ARG A 121 -3.89 16.50 -1.19
CA ARG A 121 -4.77 15.34 -1.41
C ARG A 121 -5.12 14.61 -0.11
N MET A 122 -4.16 14.51 0.82
CA MET A 122 -4.40 13.93 2.15
C MET A 122 -5.41 14.76 2.95
N LEU A 123 -5.25 16.09 2.96
CA LEU A 123 -6.18 17.01 3.64
C LEU A 123 -7.59 16.90 3.03
N ASP A 124 -7.69 16.98 1.70
CA ASP A 124 -8.98 16.88 1.00
C ASP A 124 -9.67 15.54 1.30
N TRP A 125 -8.89 14.44 1.33
CA TRP A 125 -9.40 13.11 1.64
C TRP A 125 -9.96 13.01 3.07
N PHE A 126 -9.19 13.47 4.04
CA PHE A 126 -9.65 13.47 5.44
C PHE A 126 -10.81 14.44 5.67
N ASP A 127 -10.78 15.61 5.04
CA ASP A 127 -11.89 16.58 5.11
C ASP A 127 -13.19 16.00 4.57
N HIS A 128 -13.12 15.20 3.52
CA HIS A 128 -14.29 14.57 2.94
C HIS A 128 -14.94 13.53 3.88
N TYR A 129 -14.12 12.71 4.55
CA TYR A 129 -14.63 11.58 5.34
C TYR A 129 -14.77 11.83 6.85
N LEU A 130 -14.11 12.85 7.39
CA LEU A 130 -14.11 13.10 8.85
C LEU A 130 -15.04 14.20 9.30
N LYS A 131 -15.68 14.92 8.38
CA LYS A 131 -16.73 15.92 8.67
C LYS A 131 -18.06 15.29 9.01
#